data_a1752f43502d390bd825b2ed59e3cf83
#
_entry.id   a1752f43502d390bd825b2ed59e3cf83
#
_cell.length_a   1.000
_cell.length_b   1.000
_cell.length_c   1.000
_cell.angle_alpha   90.00
_cell.angle_beta   90.00
_cell.angle_gamma   90.00
#
_symmetry.space_group_name_H-M   'P 1'
#
loop_
_entity.id
_entity.type
_entity.pdbx_description
1 polymer ?
#
loop_
_entity_poly.entity_id
_entity_poly.type
_entity_poly.pdbx_seq_one_letter_code
_entity_poly.pdbx_strand_id
1 'polypeptide(L)'
;MTYLVFLLIAIAIWYLNALNKDSTAELKFTVKYTDLPEDKVLANAPPEHLTLTINAQGYTLLQYRLGLIFNPISLEASYRTLRKNSNSPQGEYYLSPQTSFDRIAAQLRTDARLKHVAPDTLKFFFSETMQRDVLVKPALQFQFEKDFLPKGEMLIEPAKVTVTGPKTVMDTMQYVYTKSKIFKKLKETLRISIDLQPVHQLRYSVNEVQVEQVIERYSEATIVAPIEPVNLPEGLTMKVFPGTITLNCMVPVSDYEKLQPYQFRAIVDYMSIKDAKDNQTKARVAIVRSPDYVTNINFHPMNVDFIIEK
;
A
#
# COMPACT_ATOMS: atom_id res chain seq x y z
N MET A 1 44.13 46.89 5.45
CA MET A 1 44.26 45.42 5.45
C MET A 1 44.76 44.85 6.76
N THR A 2 45.84 45.37 7.36
CA THR A 2 46.44 44.88 8.58
C THR A 2 45.48 44.82 9.80
N TYR A 3 44.69 45.87 10.04
CA TYR A 3 43.70 45.87 11.14
C TYR A 3 42.65 44.78 11.03
N LEU A 4 42.23 44.39 9.83
CA LEU A 4 41.23 43.32 9.64
C LEU A 4 41.82 41.97 9.98
N VAL A 5 43.10 41.74 9.70
CA VAL A 5 43.83 40.52 10.04
C VAL A 5 43.96 40.39 11.56
N PHE A 6 44.38 41.47 12.24
CA PHE A 6 44.46 41.46 13.71
C PHE A 6 43.08 41.26 14.39
N LEU A 7 42.02 41.87 13.85
CA LEU A 7 40.68 41.67 14.36
C LEU A 7 40.25 40.21 14.21
N LEU A 8 40.48 39.57 13.04
CA LEU A 8 40.18 38.13 12.83
C LEU A 8 40.96 37.24 13.80
N ILE A 9 42.22 37.52 14.04
CA ILE A 9 43.04 36.78 14.99
C ILE A 9 42.50 36.93 16.42
N ALA A 10 42.13 38.13 16.79
CA ALA A 10 41.57 38.41 18.14
C ALA A 10 40.22 37.67 18.33
N ILE A 11 39.36 37.69 17.31
CA ILE A 11 38.10 36.93 17.32
C ILE A 11 38.36 35.41 17.42
N ALA A 12 39.32 34.89 16.67
CA ALA A 12 39.70 33.48 16.70
C ALA A 12 40.19 33.05 18.08
N ILE A 13 41.07 33.84 18.69
CA ILE A 13 41.59 33.58 20.04
C ILE A 13 40.47 33.66 21.09
N TRP A 14 39.58 34.66 20.99
CA TRP A 14 38.44 34.76 21.85
C TRP A 14 37.48 33.54 21.72
N TYR A 15 37.22 33.13 20.50
CA TYR A 15 36.38 31.96 20.21
C TYR A 15 36.98 30.67 20.74
N LEU A 16 38.27 30.45 20.54
CA LEU A 16 39.00 29.28 21.11
C LEU A 16 38.93 29.29 22.64
N ASN A 17 39.08 30.46 23.28
CA ASN A 17 38.99 30.57 24.73
C ASN A 17 37.54 30.31 25.21
N ALA A 18 36.53 30.75 24.45
CA ALA A 18 35.10 30.47 24.74
C ALA A 18 34.81 28.96 24.63
N LEU A 19 35.39 28.27 23.67
CA LEU A 19 35.24 26.82 23.50
C LEU A 19 35.91 25.97 24.59
N ASN A 20 36.85 26.53 25.34
CA ASN A 20 37.46 25.85 26.49
C ASN A 20 36.61 25.87 27.78
N LYS A 21 35.54 26.65 27.80
CA LYS A 21 34.62 26.67 28.92
C LYS A 21 33.63 25.51 28.89
N ASP A 22 33.32 24.98 30.09
CA ASP A 22 32.26 23.99 30.24
C ASP A 22 30.91 24.60 29.92
N SER A 23 30.17 23.92 29.11
CA SER A 23 28.82 24.31 28.71
C SER A 23 27.89 23.09 28.71
N THR A 24 26.62 23.34 28.84
CA THR A 24 25.58 22.28 28.79
C THR A 24 24.84 22.41 27.48
N ALA A 25 24.67 21.32 26.77
CA ALA A 25 23.90 21.26 25.52
C ALA A 25 23.05 20.01 25.47
N GLU A 26 21.92 20.11 24.76
CA GLU A 26 21.05 19.00 24.40
C GLU A 26 21.45 18.50 23.01
N LEU A 27 21.79 17.22 22.93
CA LEU A 27 22.24 16.58 21.70
C LEU A 27 21.42 15.33 21.42
N LYS A 28 21.08 15.08 20.16
CA LYS A 28 20.36 13.89 19.71
C LYS A 28 21.37 12.81 19.34
N PHE A 29 21.21 11.64 19.94
CA PHE A 29 22.02 10.45 19.66
C PHE A 29 21.14 9.36 19.08
N THR A 30 21.64 8.69 18.04
CA THR A 30 21.00 7.47 17.51
C THR A 30 21.14 6.35 18.52
N VAL A 31 20.09 5.57 18.72
CA VAL A 31 20.04 4.45 19.66
C VAL A 31 20.05 3.14 18.93
N LYS A 32 20.85 2.20 19.39
CA LYS A 32 20.83 0.81 18.98
C LYS A 32 20.37 -0.04 20.16
N TYR A 33 19.25 -0.70 20.01
CA TYR A 33 18.74 -1.63 21.03
C TYR A 33 19.42 -2.98 20.86
N THR A 34 19.96 -3.51 21.95
CA THR A 34 20.64 -4.83 22.01
C THR A 34 19.90 -5.77 22.95
N ASP A 35 20.15 -7.06 22.80
CA ASP A 35 19.63 -8.12 23.68
C ASP A 35 18.10 -8.17 23.75
N LEU A 36 17.44 -7.87 22.62
CA LEU A 36 16.00 -8.04 22.51
C LEU A 36 15.60 -9.53 22.73
N PRO A 37 14.47 -9.81 23.40
CA PRO A 37 13.99 -11.16 23.60
C PRO A 37 13.84 -11.93 22.28
N GLU A 38 14.47 -13.10 22.15
CA GLU A 38 14.48 -13.92 20.93
C GLU A 38 13.13 -14.61 20.66
N ASP A 39 12.35 -14.84 21.71
CA ASP A 39 11.06 -15.55 21.69
C ASP A 39 9.89 -14.65 21.24
N LYS A 40 10.12 -13.35 21.05
CA LYS A 40 9.10 -12.37 20.70
C LYS A 40 9.57 -11.43 19.59
N VAL A 41 8.61 -10.93 18.84
CA VAL A 41 8.84 -9.91 17.82
C VAL A 41 8.33 -8.58 18.33
N LEU A 42 9.14 -7.55 18.12
CA LEU A 42 8.79 -6.19 18.46
C LEU A 42 7.68 -5.69 17.52
N ALA A 43 6.53 -5.35 18.09
CA ALA A 43 5.33 -4.95 17.35
C ALA A 43 5.23 -3.43 17.10
N ASN A 44 6.13 -2.65 17.71
CA ASN A 44 6.24 -1.20 17.48
C ASN A 44 7.65 -0.82 17.04
N ALA A 45 7.81 0.41 16.54
CA ALA A 45 9.12 1.02 16.34
C ALA A 45 9.45 1.87 17.58
N PRO A 46 10.39 1.46 18.44
CA PRO A 46 10.83 2.31 19.54
C PRO A 46 11.58 3.53 18.97
N PRO A 47 11.70 4.62 19.74
CA PRO A 47 12.39 5.82 19.29
C PRO A 47 13.83 5.53 18.82
N GLU A 48 14.17 5.97 17.62
CA GLU A 48 15.52 5.82 17.05
C GLU A 48 16.54 6.77 17.66
N HIS A 49 16.07 7.79 18.38
CA HIS A 49 16.93 8.83 18.96
C HIS A 49 16.60 9.08 20.43
N LEU A 50 17.64 9.31 21.22
CA LEU A 50 17.57 9.88 22.57
C LEU A 50 18.15 11.27 22.55
N THR A 51 17.56 12.16 23.33
CA THR A 51 18.11 13.47 23.63
C THR A 51 18.88 13.39 24.93
N LEU A 52 20.18 13.61 24.86
CA LEU A 52 21.06 13.64 26.03
C LEU A 52 21.43 15.06 26.35
N THR A 53 21.22 15.48 27.60
CA THR A 53 21.74 16.72 28.12
C THR A 53 23.14 16.47 28.68
N ILE A 54 24.14 17.02 28.02
CA ILE A 54 25.55 16.75 28.31
C ILE A 54 26.22 18.05 28.74
N ASN A 55 27.03 17.98 29.79
CA ASN A 55 27.95 19.03 30.18
C ASN A 55 29.38 18.64 29.76
N ALA A 56 29.98 19.45 28.91
CA ALA A 56 31.36 19.24 28.39
C ALA A 56 31.98 20.55 27.93
N GLN A 57 33.26 20.52 27.59
CA GLN A 57 33.91 21.66 26.98
C GLN A 57 33.26 22.00 25.62
N GLY A 58 33.19 23.29 25.30
CA GLY A 58 32.51 23.75 24.10
C GLY A 58 33.01 23.11 22.80
N TYR A 59 34.32 22.80 22.70
CA TYR A 59 34.87 22.13 21.51
C TYR A 59 34.38 20.69 21.39
N THR A 60 34.18 19.98 22.50
CA THR A 60 33.62 18.61 22.50
C THR A 60 32.14 18.62 22.09
N LEU A 61 31.39 19.59 22.61
CA LEU A 61 29.99 19.78 22.21
C LEU A 61 29.84 20.10 20.69
N LEU A 62 30.77 20.92 20.17
CA LEU A 62 30.82 21.26 18.76
C LEU A 62 31.11 20.02 17.88
N GLN A 63 32.05 19.16 18.30
CA GLN A 63 32.37 17.90 17.61
C GLN A 63 31.15 16.96 17.55
N TYR A 64 30.38 16.82 18.65
CA TYR A 64 29.13 16.07 18.66
C TYR A 64 28.09 16.68 17.72
N ARG A 65 27.95 18.02 17.75
CA ARG A 65 26.95 18.73 16.92
C ARG A 65 27.24 18.67 15.42
N LEU A 66 28.52 18.65 15.05
CA LEU A 66 28.97 18.51 13.67
C LEU A 66 28.98 17.04 13.18
N GLY A 67 28.65 16.10 14.06
CA GLY A 67 28.64 14.67 13.69
C GLY A 67 30.04 14.09 13.48
N LEU A 68 31.09 14.73 13.98
CA LEU A 68 32.48 14.23 13.91
C LEU A 68 32.71 13.04 14.85
N ILE A 69 31.87 12.90 15.86
CA ILE A 69 31.85 11.78 16.80
C ILE A 69 30.52 11.04 16.59
N PHE A 70 30.57 9.93 15.88
CA PHE A 70 29.41 9.15 15.51
C PHE A 70 29.45 7.80 16.22
N ASN A 71 29.02 7.76 17.48
CA ASN A 71 28.82 6.51 18.20
C ASN A 71 27.33 6.40 18.56
N PRO A 72 26.59 5.43 18.00
CA PRO A 72 25.24 5.16 18.46
C PRO A 72 25.26 4.67 19.91
N ILE A 73 24.33 5.14 20.71
CA ILE A 73 24.19 4.69 22.10
C ILE A 73 23.55 3.29 22.09
N SER A 74 24.29 2.32 22.61
CA SER A 74 23.78 0.96 22.80
C SER A 74 22.95 0.89 24.09
N LEU A 75 21.69 0.48 23.97
CA LEU A 75 20.79 0.35 25.09
C LEU A 75 20.27 -1.10 25.16
N GLU A 76 20.58 -1.76 26.28
CA GLU A 76 20.13 -3.14 26.51
C GLU A 76 18.62 -3.17 26.77
N ALA A 77 17.89 -3.92 25.93
CA ALA A 77 16.44 -4.11 26.01
C ALA A 77 16.09 -5.59 26.30
N SER A 78 16.72 -6.17 27.32
CA SER A 78 16.51 -7.55 27.77
C SER A 78 15.35 -7.64 28.77
N TYR A 79 14.86 -8.86 29.05
CA TYR A 79 13.87 -9.08 30.11
C TYR A 79 14.31 -8.60 31.51
N ARG A 80 15.60 -8.37 31.71
CA ARG A 80 16.14 -7.85 32.99
C ARG A 80 15.93 -6.34 33.13
N THR A 81 16.00 -5.63 32.01
CA THR A 81 15.90 -4.15 31.93
C THR A 81 14.48 -3.67 31.61
N LEU A 82 13.73 -4.50 30.89
CA LEU A 82 12.33 -4.24 30.54
C LEU A 82 11.40 -4.55 31.70
N ARG A 83 10.51 -3.61 32.03
CA ARG A 83 9.45 -3.80 33.01
C ARG A 83 8.12 -4.00 32.30
N LYS A 84 7.39 -5.07 32.64
CA LYS A 84 6.07 -5.35 32.09
C LYS A 84 5.04 -4.41 32.68
N ASN A 85 4.20 -3.82 31.86
CA ASN A 85 3.02 -3.10 32.31
C ASN A 85 1.91 -4.10 32.64
N SER A 86 1.66 -4.34 33.94
CA SER A 86 0.67 -5.31 34.41
C SER A 86 -0.77 -4.91 34.06
N ASN A 87 -1.02 -3.65 33.74
CA ASN A 87 -2.34 -3.12 33.40
C ASN A 87 -2.63 -3.12 31.89
N SER A 88 -1.67 -3.54 31.06
CA SER A 88 -1.85 -3.58 29.61
C SER A 88 -2.08 -5.01 29.12
N PRO A 89 -3.24 -5.30 28.51
CA PRO A 89 -3.55 -6.64 27.97
C PRO A 89 -2.67 -7.03 26.78
N GLN A 90 -1.95 -6.07 26.18
CA GLN A 90 -1.22 -6.24 24.91
C GLN A 90 0.29 -6.53 25.05
N GLY A 91 0.76 -6.89 26.26
CA GLY A 91 2.18 -7.20 26.42
C GLY A 91 3.09 -5.96 26.26
N GLU A 92 2.67 -4.81 26.78
CA GLU A 92 3.45 -3.59 26.84
C GLU A 92 4.58 -3.72 27.86
N TYR A 93 5.78 -3.38 27.43
CA TYR A 93 6.95 -3.28 28.28
C TYR A 93 7.48 -1.85 28.19
N TYR A 94 8.11 -1.39 29.26
CA TYR A 94 8.76 -0.11 29.27
C TYR A 94 10.18 -0.23 29.81
N LEU A 95 11.04 0.59 29.27
CA LEU A 95 12.41 0.80 29.68
C LEU A 95 12.59 2.23 30.08
N SER A 96 13.11 2.48 31.29
CA SER A 96 13.55 3.81 31.70
C SER A 96 15.04 3.96 31.42
N PRO A 97 15.45 4.88 30.52
CA PRO A 97 16.88 5.13 30.28
C PRO A 97 17.64 5.55 31.52
N GLN A 98 16.94 6.09 32.53
CA GLN A 98 17.52 6.45 33.82
C GLN A 98 18.11 5.25 34.57
N THR A 99 17.54 4.05 34.40
CA THR A 99 18.11 2.82 35.01
C THR A 99 19.43 2.39 34.35
N SER A 100 19.71 2.90 33.16
CA SER A 100 20.93 2.64 32.38
C SER A 100 21.84 3.88 32.29
N PHE A 101 21.62 4.86 33.18
CA PHE A 101 22.30 6.15 33.14
C PHE A 101 23.83 6.01 33.11
N ASP A 102 24.40 5.21 34.01
CA ASP A 102 25.86 4.98 34.10
C ASP A 102 26.40 4.30 32.85
N ARG A 103 25.63 3.36 32.26
CA ARG A 103 26.05 2.68 31.01
C ARG A 103 26.00 3.63 29.83
N ILE A 104 25.02 4.54 29.77
CA ILE A 104 24.93 5.58 28.74
C ILE A 104 26.08 6.56 28.92
N ALA A 105 26.35 7.01 30.16
CA ALA A 105 27.43 7.90 30.45
C ALA A 105 28.82 7.32 30.09
N ALA A 106 29.02 6.03 30.32
CA ALA A 106 30.28 5.33 29.96
C ALA A 106 30.53 5.23 28.43
N GLN A 107 29.48 5.42 27.61
CA GLN A 107 29.63 5.42 26.15
C GLN A 107 29.96 6.80 25.57
N LEU A 108 29.84 7.85 26.40
CA LEU A 108 30.27 9.18 26.03
C LEU A 108 31.78 9.34 26.20
N ARG A 109 32.33 10.42 25.67
CA ARG A 109 33.74 10.78 25.91
C ARG A 109 33.97 11.05 27.39
N THR A 110 35.19 10.82 27.84
CA THR A 110 35.60 10.99 29.24
C THR A 110 35.49 12.42 29.76
N ASP A 111 35.52 13.41 28.87
CA ASP A 111 35.34 14.84 29.15
C ASP A 111 33.89 15.30 29.11
N ALA A 112 32.95 14.39 28.78
CA ALA A 112 31.53 14.67 28.70
C ALA A 112 30.76 14.06 29.88
N ARG A 113 30.05 14.88 30.63
CA ARG A 113 29.22 14.44 31.76
C ARG A 113 27.75 14.46 31.40
N LEU A 114 27.11 13.29 31.45
CA LEU A 114 25.67 13.16 31.26
C LEU A 114 24.92 13.81 32.42
N LYS A 115 23.91 14.60 32.13
CA LYS A 115 23.04 15.27 33.12
C LYS A 115 21.63 14.71 33.10
N HIS A 116 21.07 14.51 31.89
CA HIS A 116 19.73 14.05 31.72
C HIS A 116 19.57 13.27 30.41
N VAL A 117 18.61 12.35 30.39
CA VAL A 117 18.25 11.54 29.22
C VAL A 117 16.76 11.67 28.97
N ALA A 118 16.36 12.01 27.76
CA ALA A 118 14.98 12.06 27.34
C ALA A 118 14.75 11.21 26.08
N PRO A 119 13.57 10.56 25.96
CA PRO A 119 12.44 10.55 26.90
C PRO A 119 12.71 9.68 28.13
N ASP A 120 12.00 9.93 29.22
CA ASP A 120 12.15 9.19 30.49
C ASP A 120 11.67 7.75 30.40
N THR A 121 10.84 7.43 29.41
CA THR A 121 10.26 6.10 29.23
C THR A 121 10.21 5.73 27.76
N LEU A 122 10.75 4.57 27.44
CA LEU A 122 10.69 3.95 26.14
C LEU A 122 9.68 2.79 26.19
N LYS A 123 8.73 2.77 25.26
CA LYS A 123 7.69 1.75 25.19
C LYS A 123 8.04 0.71 24.16
N PHE A 124 7.92 -0.56 24.55
CA PHE A 124 8.13 -1.73 23.71
C PHE A 124 6.87 -2.59 23.74
N PHE A 125 6.33 -2.90 22.59
CA PHE A 125 5.23 -3.85 22.45
C PHE A 125 5.78 -5.12 21.82
N PHE A 126 5.71 -6.21 22.57
CA PHE A 126 6.11 -7.51 22.06
C PHE A 126 4.87 -8.33 21.72
N SER A 127 4.89 -8.99 20.59
CA SER A 127 3.85 -9.89 20.12
C SER A 127 4.42 -11.28 19.84
N GLU A 128 3.58 -12.28 19.94
CA GLU A 128 3.89 -13.62 19.43
C GLU A 128 4.06 -13.55 17.92
N THR A 129 4.96 -14.37 17.41
CA THR A 129 5.17 -14.51 15.96
C THR A 129 4.07 -15.38 15.39
N MET A 130 3.44 -14.92 14.33
CA MET A 130 2.45 -15.68 13.56
C MET A 130 2.91 -15.80 12.11
N GLN A 131 2.60 -16.94 11.51
CA GLN A 131 2.84 -17.20 10.09
C GLN A 131 1.51 -17.47 9.41
N ARG A 132 1.25 -16.85 8.25
CA ARG A 132 0.03 -17.03 7.48
C ARG A 132 0.28 -16.78 5.99
N ASP A 133 -0.45 -17.52 5.16
CA ASP A 133 -0.49 -17.26 3.73
C ASP A 133 -1.44 -16.11 3.42
N VAL A 134 -0.94 -15.09 2.75
CA VAL A 134 -1.64 -13.85 2.41
C VAL A 134 -1.65 -13.66 0.92
N LEU A 135 -2.79 -13.23 0.38
CA LEU A 135 -2.94 -12.93 -1.05
C LEU A 135 -2.10 -11.71 -1.45
N VAL A 136 -1.47 -11.82 -2.61
CA VAL A 136 -0.75 -10.69 -3.23
C VAL A 136 -1.72 -9.85 -4.04
N LYS A 137 -1.69 -8.53 -3.81
CA LYS A 137 -2.47 -7.56 -4.58
C LYS A 137 -1.53 -6.60 -5.31
N PRO A 138 -1.57 -6.54 -6.64
CA PRO A 138 -0.68 -5.67 -7.40
C PRO A 138 -1.10 -4.21 -7.25
N ALA A 139 -0.11 -3.33 -7.03
CA ALA A 139 -0.28 -1.87 -7.01
C ALA A 139 0.19 -1.26 -8.34
N LEU A 140 -0.33 -1.82 -9.46
CA LEU A 140 0.08 -1.47 -10.82
C LEU A 140 -0.98 -0.60 -11.49
N GLN A 141 -0.51 0.35 -12.29
CA GLN A 141 -1.36 1.17 -13.14
C GLN A 141 -0.92 1.00 -14.60
N PHE A 142 -1.90 0.77 -15.48
CA PHE A 142 -1.65 0.55 -16.89
C PHE A 142 -2.29 1.65 -17.74
N GLN A 143 -1.53 2.17 -18.69
CA GLN A 143 -1.99 3.04 -19.76
C GLN A 143 -1.69 2.35 -21.07
N PHE A 144 -2.73 1.97 -21.77
CA PHE A 144 -2.62 1.24 -23.03
C PHE A 144 -2.45 2.21 -24.21
N GLU A 145 -1.82 1.73 -25.29
CA GLU A 145 -1.84 2.42 -26.56
C GLU A 145 -3.25 2.36 -27.18
N LYS A 146 -3.53 3.25 -28.11
CA LYS A 146 -4.84 3.28 -28.78
C LYS A 146 -5.17 1.91 -29.39
N ASP A 147 -6.40 1.47 -29.21
CA ASP A 147 -6.95 0.17 -29.65
C ASP A 147 -6.36 -1.07 -28.95
N PHE A 148 -5.54 -0.89 -27.91
CA PHE A 148 -5.03 -2.00 -27.09
C PHE A 148 -5.70 -2.02 -25.72
N LEU A 149 -6.12 -3.21 -25.28
CA LEU A 149 -6.77 -3.42 -23.99
C LEU A 149 -6.25 -4.72 -23.33
N PRO A 150 -6.41 -4.87 -22.00
CA PRO A 150 -6.10 -6.11 -21.33
C PRO A 150 -7.09 -7.21 -21.75
N LYS A 151 -6.57 -8.41 -21.97
CA LYS A 151 -7.37 -9.61 -22.24
C LYS A 151 -7.29 -10.55 -21.05
N GLY A 152 -8.45 -10.86 -20.47
CA GLY A 152 -8.55 -11.71 -19.29
C GLY A 152 -8.03 -11.06 -18.01
N GLU A 153 -7.95 -11.88 -16.98
CA GLU A 153 -7.47 -11.45 -15.67
C GLU A 153 -5.93 -11.45 -15.62
N MET A 154 -5.41 -10.58 -14.76
CA MET A 154 -3.97 -10.50 -14.48
C MET A 154 -3.53 -11.75 -13.70
N LEU A 155 -2.52 -12.43 -14.17
CA LEU A 155 -1.90 -13.56 -13.47
C LEU A 155 -0.77 -13.07 -12.58
N ILE A 156 -0.73 -13.56 -11.34
CA ILE A 156 0.30 -13.25 -10.36
C ILE A 156 0.84 -14.58 -9.81
N GLU A 157 2.14 -14.76 -9.89
CA GLU A 157 2.78 -15.98 -9.42
C GLU A 157 4.00 -15.70 -8.52
N PRO A 158 3.96 -16.15 -7.25
CA PRO A 158 2.85 -16.85 -6.58
C PRO A 158 1.68 -15.89 -6.22
N ALA A 159 0.44 -16.37 -6.31
CA ALA A 159 -0.75 -15.58 -5.92
C ALA A 159 -0.87 -15.37 -4.41
N LYS A 160 -0.22 -16.22 -3.60
CA LYS A 160 -0.13 -16.12 -2.15
C LYS A 160 1.31 -16.21 -1.71
N VAL A 161 1.66 -15.45 -0.69
CA VAL A 161 2.97 -15.52 -0.05
C VAL A 161 2.82 -15.77 1.44
N THR A 162 3.72 -16.58 1.98
CA THR A 162 3.77 -16.82 3.42
C THR A 162 4.42 -15.62 4.09
N VAL A 163 3.67 -15.01 5.01
CA VAL A 163 4.11 -13.85 5.78
C VAL A 163 4.32 -14.26 7.23
N THR A 164 5.44 -13.88 7.78
CA THR A 164 5.80 -14.08 9.19
C THR A 164 5.96 -12.74 9.86
N GLY A 165 5.29 -12.53 10.98
CA GLY A 165 5.37 -11.28 11.73
C GLY A 165 4.59 -11.29 13.04
N PRO A 166 4.52 -10.13 13.73
CA PRO A 166 3.76 -10.00 14.96
C PRO A 166 2.27 -10.32 14.76
N LYS A 167 1.70 -11.11 15.65
CA LYS A 167 0.28 -11.53 15.60
C LYS A 167 -0.66 -10.34 15.46
N THR A 168 -0.39 -9.25 16.18
CA THR A 168 -1.21 -8.02 16.14
C THR A 168 -1.27 -7.37 14.76
N VAL A 169 -0.20 -7.48 13.96
CA VAL A 169 -0.14 -6.99 12.59
C VAL A 169 -0.79 -8.00 11.65
N MET A 170 -0.52 -9.29 11.88
CA MET A 170 -1.03 -10.38 11.04
C MET A 170 -2.56 -10.53 11.11
N ASP A 171 -3.18 -10.26 12.27
CA ASP A 171 -4.63 -10.38 12.45
C ASP A 171 -5.42 -9.37 11.58
N THR A 172 -4.84 -8.22 11.29
CA THR A 172 -5.46 -7.15 10.48
C THR A 172 -5.05 -7.20 9.00
N MET A 173 -3.99 -7.96 8.67
CA MET A 173 -3.46 -8.01 7.32
C MET A 173 -4.33 -8.87 6.40
N GLN A 174 -4.85 -8.29 5.32
CA GLN A 174 -5.64 -9.01 4.31
C GLN A 174 -4.83 -9.29 3.03
N TYR A 175 -3.94 -8.38 2.65
CA TYR A 175 -3.18 -8.43 1.40
C TYR A 175 -1.74 -7.99 1.61
N VAL A 176 -0.86 -8.54 0.77
CA VAL A 176 0.50 -8.02 0.55
C VAL A 176 0.49 -7.28 -0.78
N TYR A 177 0.97 -6.04 -0.79
CA TYR A 177 1.01 -5.23 -1.99
C TYR A 177 2.37 -5.33 -2.68
N THR A 178 2.37 -5.24 -4.00
CA THR A 178 3.60 -5.00 -4.75
C THR A 178 4.04 -3.54 -4.63
N LYS A 179 5.29 -3.23 -4.96
CA LYS A 179 5.71 -1.85 -5.19
C LYS A 179 4.86 -1.23 -6.30
N SER A 180 4.47 0.04 -6.10
CA SER A 180 3.67 0.77 -7.09
C SER A 180 4.49 1.05 -8.35
N LYS A 181 3.92 0.77 -9.53
CA LYS A 181 4.54 1.06 -10.81
C LYS A 181 3.50 1.43 -11.86
N ILE A 182 3.84 2.41 -12.71
CA ILE A 182 2.98 2.88 -13.79
C ILE A 182 3.63 2.46 -15.11
N PHE A 183 2.88 1.75 -15.93
CA PHE A 183 3.28 1.36 -17.28
C PHE A 183 2.50 2.17 -18.30
N LYS A 184 3.21 2.75 -19.27
CA LYS A 184 2.62 3.63 -20.30
C LYS A 184 2.80 3.04 -21.67
N LYS A 185 1.85 3.34 -22.58
CA LYS A 185 1.86 2.94 -23.99
C LYS A 185 2.02 1.42 -24.18
N LEU A 186 1.27 0.65 -23.40
CA LEU A 186 1.29 -0.81 -23.48
C LEU A 186 0.57 -1.26 -24.75
N LYS A 187 1.23 -2.12 -25.53
CA LYS A 187 0.73 -2.71 -26.78
C LYS A 187 1.06 -4.21 -26.91
N GLU A 188 1.86 -4.73 -26.00
CA GLU A 188 2.29 -6.13 -25.97
C GLU A 188 2.04 -6.72 -24.58
N THR A 189 1.86 -8.05 -24.52
CA THR A 189 1.73 -8.78 -23.26
C THR A 189 2.85 -8.41 -22.30
N LEU A 190 2.48 -7.94 -21.13
CA LEU A 190 3.42 -7.56 -20.08
C LEU A 190 3.75 -8.77 -19.23
N ARG A 191 5.04 -9.12 -19.13
CA ARG A 191 5.60 -10.13 -18.22
C ARG A 191 6.73 -9.51 -17.44
N ILE A 192 6.55 -9.34 -16.14
CA ILE A 192 7.52 -8.67 -15.29
C ILE A 192 7.65 -9.36 -13.94
N SER A 193 8.85 -9.28 -13.38
CA SER A 193 9.06 -9.52 -11.96
C SER A 193 8.97 -8.19 -11.23
N ILE A 194 8.26 -8.17 -10.10
CA ILE A 194 8.06 -6.97 -9.30
C ILE A 194 8.19 -7.29 -7.82
N ASP A 195 8.95 -6.45 -7.11
CA ASP A 195 9.14 -6.58 -5.68
C ASP A 195 7.83 -6.38 -4.90
N LEU A 196 7.68 -7.10 -3.81
CA LEU A 196 6.69 -6.82 -2.79
C LEU A 196 7.08 -5.55 -2.03
N GLN A 197 6.06 -4.81 -1.59
CA GLN A 197 6.28 -3.64 -0.76
C GLN A 197 6.74 -4.08 0.63
N PRO A 198 7.95 -3.69 1.07
CA PRO A 198 8.43 -4.08 2.39
C PRO A 198 7.58 -3.40 3.46
N VAL A 199 7.14 -4.18 4.44
CA VAL A 199 6.48 -3.68 5.65
C VAL A 199 7.39 -3.96 6.83
N HIS A 200 7.63 -2.95 7.65
CA HIS A 200 8.45 -3.09 8.84
C HIS A 200 7.93 -4.23 9.72
N GLN A 201 8.85 -5.06 10.24
CA GLN A 201 8.57 -6.22 11.10
C GLN A 201 7.96 -7.45 10.40
N LEU A 202 7.69 -7.40 9.10
CA LEU A 202 7.21 -8.55 8.34
C LEU A 202 8.34 -9.17 7.52
N ARG A 203 8.32 -10.50 7.43
CA ARG A 203 9.18 -11.28 6.54
C ARG A 203 8.31 -12.03 5.57
N TYR A 204 8.68 -11.98 4.30
CA TYR A 204 7.99 -12.67 3.23
C TYR A 204 8.79 -13.90 2.79
N SER A 205 8.11 -14.96 2.41
CA SER A 205 8.76 -16.19 1.87
C SER A 205 9.47 -15.91 0.54
N VAL A 206 8.98 -14.93 -0.23
CA VAL A 206 9.59 -14.43 -1.47
C VAL A 206 9.57 -12.91 -1.44
N ASN A 207 10.54 -12.26 -2.08
CA ASN A 207 10.62 -10.80 -2.12
C ASN A 207 9.99 -10.20 -3.37
N GLU A 208 9.78 -11.01 -4.40
CA GLU A 208 9.23 -10.59 -5.69
C GLU A 208 8.21 -11.60 -6.19
N VAL A 209 7.32 -11.15 -7.05
CA VAL A 209 6.31 -11.96 -7.73
C VAL A 209 6.36 -11.67 -9.23
N GLN A 210 6.03 -12.68 -10.03
CA GLN A 210 5.84 -12.50 -11.45
C GLN A 210 4.41 -12.05 -11.73
N VAL A 211 4.28 -11.09 -12.63
CA VAL A 211 3.00 -10.57 -13.07
C VAL A 211 2.92 -10.68 -14.57
N GLU A 212 1.87 -11.34 -15.05
CA GLU A 212 1.57 -11.43 -16.47
C GLU A 212 0.20 -10.79 -16.73
N GLN A 213 0.16 -9.82 -17.65
CA GLN A 213 -1.05 -9.27 -18.21
C GLN A 213 -1.02 -9.40 -19.71
N VAL A 214 -1.92 -10.22 -20.22
CA VAL A 214 -2.11 -10.33 -21.66
C VAL A 214 -2.72 -9.05 -22.18
N ILE A 215 -2.12 -8.49 -23.21
CA ILE A 215 -2.57 -7.27 -23.88
C ILE A 215 -2.73 -7.61 -25.36
N GLU A 216 -3.85 -7.22 -25.90
CA GLU A 216 -4.16 -7.51 -27.29
C GLU A 216 -4.80 -6.29 -27.95
N ARG A 217 -4.72 -6.26 -29.29
CA ARG A 217 -5.42 -5.28 -30.08
C ARG A 217 -6.90 -5.64 -30.14
N TYR A 218 -7.75 -4.65 -29.92
CA TYR A 218 -9.20 -4.78 -30.03
C TYR A 218 -9.68 -4.05 -31.29
N SER A 219 -10.73 -4.58 -31.88
CA SER A 219 -11.43 -3.97 -33.02
C SER A 219 -12.90 -3.74 -32.63
N GLU A 220 -13.48 -2.70 -33.23
CA GLU A 220 -14.92 -2.48 -33.10
C GLU A 220 -15.67 -3.54 -33.93
N ALA A 221 -16.72 -4.08 -33.35
CA ALA A 221 -17.66 -4.99 -34.01
C ALA A 221 -19.08 -4.47 -33.82
N THR A 222 -19.89 -4.61 -34.89
CA THR A 222 -21.30 -4.29 -34.87
C THR A 222 -22.10 -5.59 -35.04
N ILE A 223 -22.97 -5.88 -34.08
CA ILE A 223 -23.80 -7.09 -34.03
C ILE A 223 -25.26 -6.68 -33.96
N VAL A 224 -26.11 -7.37 -34.73
CA VAL A 224 -27.56 -7.26 -34.64
C VAL A 224 -28.08 -8.45 -33.85
N ALA A 225 -28.74 -8.22 -32.74
CA ALA A 225 -29.30 -9.26 -31.88
C ALA A 225 -30.83 -9.08 -31.74
N PRO A 226 -31.60 -10.20 -31.70
CA PRO A 226 -33.05 -10.13 -31.46
C PRO A 226 -33.34 -9.73 -30.02
N ILE A 227 -34.49 -9.10 -29.82
CA ILE A 227 -35.01 -8.76 -28.50
C ILE A 227 -36.02 -9.82 -28.09
N GLU A 228 -35.81 -10.44 -26.93
CA GLU A 228 -36.69 -11.46 -26.38
C GLU A 228 -37.55 -10.84 -25.26
N PRO A 229 -38.90 -10.85 -25.39
CA PRO A 229 -39.76 -10.56 -24.26
C PRO A 229 -39.71 -11.70 -23.25
N VAL A 230 -39.61 -11.35 -21.96
CA VAL A 230 -39.51 -12.33 -20.85
C VAL A 230 -40.53 -12.02 -19.76
N ASN A 231 -40.81 -13.02 -18.91
CA ASN A 231 -41.71 -12.91 -17.74
C ASN A 231 -43.14 -12.54 -18.10
N LEU A 232 -43.63 -12.96 -19.30
CA LEU A 232 -45.02 -12.76 -19.67
C LEU A 232 -45.92 -13.74 -18.91
N PRO A 233 -47.12 -13.31 -18.48
CA PRO A 233 -48.17 -14.20 -17.98
C PRO A 233 -48.64 -15.19 -19.03
N GLU A 234 -49.14 -16.33 -18.59
CA GLU A 234 -49.74 -17.33 -19.51
C GLU A 234 -50.87 -16.73 -20.35
N GLY A 235 -50.84 -17.02 -21.66
CA GLY A 235 -51.86 -16.55 -22.61
C GLY A 235 -51.61 -15.14 -23.19
N LEU A 236 -50.56 -14.44 -22.79
CA LEU A 236 -50.16 -13.17 -23.38
C LEU A 236 -48.95 -13.33 -24.31
N THR A 237 -48.97 -12.62 -25.43
CA THR A 237 -47.83 -12.51 -26.36
C THR A 237 -47.43 -11.04 -26.45
N MET A 238 -46.14 -10.77 -26.46
CA MET A 238 -45.61 -9.40 -26.56
C MET A 238 -44.76 -9.29 -27.84
N LYS A 239 -45.11 -8.33 -28.67
CA LYS A 239 -44.33 -7.94 -29.85
C LYS A 239 -43.64 -6.62 -29.56
N VAL A 240 -42.35 -6.53 -29.87
CA VAL A 240 -41.52 -5.32 -29.67
C VAL A 240 -41.07 -4.74 -31.01
N PHE A 241 -40.98 -3.41 -31.10
CA PHE A 241 -40.61 -2.68 -32.30
C PHE A 241 -39.55 -1.62 -32.01
N PRO A 242 -38.37 -1.67 -32.67
CA PRO A 242 -37.92 -2.75 -33.53
C PRO A 242 -37.69 -4.05 -32.75
N GLY A 243 -37.80 -5.21 -33.43
CA GLY A 243 -37.55 -6.55 -32.83
C GLY A 243 -36.09 -6.90 -32.65
N THR A 244 -35.18 -6.00 -33.00
CA THR A 244 -33.72 -6.19 -32.90
C THR A 244 -33.04 -4.96 -32.36
N ILE A 245 -31.87 -5.16 -31.75
CA ILE A 245 -30.93 -4.09 -31.39
C ILE A 245 -29.66 -4.19 -32.18
N THR A 246 -29.03 -3.07 -32.39
CA THR A 246 -27.65 -2.99 -32.90
C THR A 246 -26.70 -2.77 -31.74
N LEU A 247 -25.76 -3.67 -31.55
CA LEU A 247 -24.72 -3.61 -30.53
C LEU A 247 -23.38 -3.19 -31.17
N ASN A 248 -22.75 -2.18 -30.61
CA ASN A 248 -21.36 -1.84 -30.92
C ASN A 248 -20.50 -2.24 -29.72
N CYS A 249 -19.46 -2.99 -29.95
CA CYS A 249 -18.62 -3.51 -28.89
C CYS A 249 -17.16 -3.63 -29.34
N MET A 250 -16.26 -3.71 -28.37
CA MET A 250 -14.83 -3.95 -28.61
C MET A 250 -14.52 -5.43 -28.40
N VAL A 251 -13.85 -6.04 -29.37
CA VAL A 251 -13.54 -7.47 -29.39
C VAL A 251 -12.05 -7.66 -29.66
N PRO A 252 -11.35 -8.57 -28.93
CA PRO A 252 -9.97 -8.94 -29.26
C PRO A 252 -9.90 -9.45 -30.71
N VAL A 253 -8.89 -9.02 -31.44
CA VAL A 253 -8.71 -9.46 -32.85
C VAL A 253 -8.66 -10.98 -32.97
N SER A 254 -8.07 -11.67 -32.00
CA SER A 254 -7.98 -13.15 -31.98
C SER A 254 -9.34 -13.85 -31.80
N ASP A 255 -10.34 -13.17 -31.24
CA ASP A 255 -11.67 -13.74 -30.98
C ASP A 255 -12.76 -13.17 -31.93
N TYR A 256 -12.35 -12.28 -32.85
CA TYR A 256 -13.29 -11.60 -33.75
C TYR A 256 -14.13 -12.56 -34.58
N GLU A 257 -13.52 -13.62 -35.12
CA GLU A 257 -14.21 -14.64 -35.93
C GLU A 257 -15.17 -15.53 -35.11
N LYS A 258 -14.94 -15.61 -33.80
CA LYS A 258 -15.80 -16.37 -32.87
C LYS A 258 -17.08 -15.63 -32.47
N LEU A 259 -17.14 -14.33 -32.78
CA LEU A 259 -18.23 -13.48 -32.38
C LEU A 259 -19.49 -13.80 -33.19
N GLN A 260 -20.57 -14.20 -32.51
CA GLN A 260 -21.84 -14.55 -33.13
C GLN A 260 -23.02 -13.87 -32.42
N PRO A 261 -24.09 -13.50 -33.17
CA PRO A 261 -25.26 -12.83 -32.60
C PRO A 261 -25.96 -13.59 -31.46
N TYR A 262 -26.01 -14.91 -31.50
CA TYR A 262 -26.66 -15.76 -30.49
C TYR A 262 -25.95 -15.76 -29.12
N GLN A 263 -24.73 -15.25 -29.06
CA GLN A 263 -23.97 -15.12 -27.81
C GLN A 263 -24.48 -13.94 -26.96
N PHE A 264 -25.19 -13.01 -27.60
CA PHE A 264 -25.81 -11.88 -26.92
C PHE A 264 -27.30 -12.18 -26.67
N ARG A 265 -27.76 -11.86 -25.48
CA ARG A 265 -29.18 -11.96 -25.14
C ARG A 265 -29.69 -10.63 -24.68
N ALA A 266 -30.52 -10.03 -25.51
CA ALA A 266 -31.22 -8.78 -25.23
C ALA A 266 -32.67 -9.10 -24.85
N ILE A 267 -33.15 -8.56 -23.76
CA ILE A 267 -34.47 -8.83 -23.25
C ILE A 267 -35.27 -7.55 -23.01
N VAL A 268 -36.58 -7.68 -23.05
CA VAL A 268 -37.55 -6.75 -22.48
C VAL A 268 -38.33 -7.51 -21.41
N ASP A 269 -38.27 -7.06 -20.19
CA ASP A 269 -38.93 -7.68 -19.05
C ASP A 269 -40.33 -7.09 -18.87
N TYR A 270 -41.35 -7.94 -19.02
CA TYR A 270 -42.76 -7.56 -18.79
C TYR A 270 -43.00 -7.04 -17.37
N MET A 271 -42.30 -7.59 -16.37
CA MET A 271 -42.49 -7.15 -14.99
C MET A 271 -42.04 -5.69 -14.78
N SER A 272 -41.16 -5.17 -15.62
CA SER A 272 -40.75 -3.76 -15.56
C SER A 272 -41.81 -2.78 -16.09
N ILE A 273 -42.78 -3.28 -16.83
CA ILE A 273 -43.87 -2.49 -17.45
C ILE A 273 -45.24 -2.81 -16.89
N LYS A 274 -45.39 -3.85 -16.06
CA LYS A 274 -46.68 -4.33 -15.51
C LYS A 274 -47.43 -3.26 -14.76
N ASP A 275 -46.72 -2.41 -13.99
CA ASP A 275 -47.33 -1.34 -13.18
C ASP A 275 -47.32 0.02 -13.90
N ALA A 276 -47.00 0.02 -15.19
CA ALA A 276 -46.97 1.23 -15.99
C ALA A 276 -48.39 1.74 -16.22
N LYS A 277 -48.57 3.06 -16.08
CA LYS A 277 -49.83 3.73 -16.37
C LYS A 277 -50.26 3.48 -17.83
N ASP A 278 -51.57 3.46 -18.09
CA ASP A 278 -52.23 3.13 -19.39
C ASP A 278 -51.62 3.78 -20.66
N ASN A 279 -50.66 4.69 -20.54
CA ASN A 279 -50.03 5.40 -21.65
C ASN A 279 -48.55 5.06 -21.88
N GLN A 280 -47.99 4.05 -21.22
CA GLN A 280 -46.60 3.68 -21.48
C GLN A 280 -46.49 2.73 -22.67
N THR A 281 -46.02 3.24 -23.78
CA THR A 281 -45.81 2.47 -25.03
C THR A 281 -44.40 1.98 -25.21
N LYS A 282 -43.48 2.39 -24.31
CA LYS A 282 -42.03 2.08 -24.43
C LYS A 282 -41.54 1.20 -23.29
N ALA A 283 -40.81 0.17 -23.65
CA ALA A 283 -40.12 -0.74 -22.74
C ALA A 283 -38.59 -0.63 -22.89
N ARG A 284 -37.88 -0.72 -21.77
CA ARG A 284 -36.44 -0.65 -21.76
C ARG A 284 -35.83 -2.00 -22.12
N VAL A 285 -34.85 -1.98 -23.02
CA VAL A 285 -34.06 -3.15 -23.38
C VAL A 285 -32.89 -3.32 -22.41
N ALA A 286 -32.60 -4.55 -22.00
CA ALA A 286 -31.47 -4.91 -21.20
C ALA A 286 -30.66 -6.05 -21.85
N ILE A 287 -29.36 -5.97 -21.80
CA ILE A 287 -28.45 -7.07 -22.20
C ILE A 287 -28.16 -7.90 -20.97
N VAL A 288 -28.60 -9.16 -20.96
CA VAL A 288 -28.40 -10.08 -19.81
C VAL A 288 -27.32 -11.12 -20.03
N ARG A 289 -26.85 -11.27 -21.24
CA ARG A 289 -25.72 -12.14 -21.57
C ARG A 289 -24.91 -11.54 -22.70
N SER A 290 -23.58 -11.60 -22.55
CA SER A 290 -22.58 -11.30 -23.57
C SER A 290 -21.37 -12.21 -23.35
N PRO A 291 -20.52 -12.43 -24.36
CA PRO A 291 -19.24 -13.13 -24.18
C PRO A 291 -18.29 -12.38 -23.25
N ASP A 292 -17.54 -13.10 -22.40
CA ASP A 292 -16.62 -12.52 -21.41
C ASP A 292 -15.45 -11.77 -22.05
N TYR A 293 -15.12 -12.07 -23.30
CA TYR A 293 -14.05 -11.39 -24.03
C TYR A 293 -14.46 -10.09 -24.70
N VAL A 294 -15.75 -9.75 -24.67
CA VAL A 294 -16.31 -8.53 -25.27
C VAL A 294 -16.35 -7.42 -24.23
N THR A 295 -15.90 -6.22 -24.60
CA THR A 295 -15.91 -5.05 -23.73
C THR A 295 -16.56 -3.85 -24.39
N ASN A 296 -16.83 -2.79 -23.60
CA ASN A 296 -17.40 -1.52 -24.09
C ASN A 296 -18.65 -1.70 -24.93
N ILE A 297 -19.61 -2.49 -24.44
CA ILE A 297 -20.87 -2.78 -25.14
C ILE A 297 -21.78 -1.55 -25.06
N ASN A 298 -22.08 -0.99 -26.22
CA ASN A 298 -23.10 0.04 -26.43
C ASN A 298 -24.16 -0.50 -27.38
N PHE A 299 -25.41 -0.20 -27.16
CA PHE A 299 -26.48 -0.69 -28.01
C PHE A 299 -27.59 0.36 -28.26
N HIS A 300 -28.25 0.21 -29.37
CA HIS A 300 -29.37 1.07 -29.77
C HIS A 300 -30.43 0.22 -30.51
N PRO A 301 -31.75 0.50 -30.27
CA PRO A 301 -32.33 1.44 -29.34
C PRO A 301 -32.33 0.94 -27.88
N MET A 302 -32.24 1.86 -26.91
CA MET A 302 -32.33 1.53 -25.49
C MET A 302 -33.77 1.28 -25.04
N ASN A 303 -34.75 1.86 -25.75
CA ASN A 303 -36.18 1.68 -25.52
C ASN A 303 -36.87 1.29 -26.82
N VAL A 304 -37.83 0.39 -26.76
CA VAL A 304 -38.59 -0.13 -27.86
C VAL A 304 -40.10 0.04 -27.59
N ASP A 305 -40.85 0.25 -28.63
CA ASP A 305 -42.32 0.21 -28.53
C ASP A 305 -42.78 -1.24 -28.42
N PHE A 306 -43.90 -1.48 -27.75
CA PHE A 306 -44.43 -2.82 -27.58
C PHE A 306 -45.96 -2.87 -27.74
N ILE A 307 -46.44 -4.03 -28.14
CA ILE A 307 -47.86 -4.38 -28.20
C ILE A 307 -48.04 -5.70 -27.47
N ILE A 308 -49.09 -5.77 -26.63
CA ILE A 308 -49.48 -6.99 -25.92
C ILE A 308 -50.73 -7.52 -26.58
N GLU A 309 -50.69 -8.76 -27.02
CA GLU A 309 -51.81 -9.49 -27.65
C GLU A 309 -52.20 -10.65 -26.71
N LYS A 310 -53.52 -10.94 -26.66
CA LYS A 310 -54.08 -12.10 -25.94
C LYS A 310 -54.17 -13.29 -26.87
#